data_005acaf89bbc51cde39f87003249e3fd
#
_entry.id   005acaf89bbc51cde39f87003249e3fd
#
_cell.length_a   1.000
_cell.length_b   1.000
_cell.length_c   1.000
_cell.angle_alpha   90.00
_cell.angle_beta   90.00
_cell.angle_gamma   90.00
#
_symmetry.space_group_name_H-M   'P 1'
#
loop_
_entity.id
_entity.type
_entity.pdbx_description
1 polymer ?
#
loop_
_entity_poly.entity_id
_entity_poly.type
_entity_poly.pdbx_seq_one_letter_code
_entity_poly.pdbx_strand_id
1 'polypeptide(L)'
;MIDFISARIKLPRPLPVPVNGGLFVRFDEHGEVERTTALRKRVVGSHETALQIRAPGVHELEVTGNPVKFVQGHNLWGTSCPVTALWAAMVRLEALGALPVPLRALGLLGPSTLAESAEFSRVDCTAMLLADRWFDVETVLRSLRVAGRLRDRGASGLPYPWPESQGGGVTFGGRPGQSARHRQLVFYAKGKEVKVHPLPECIGDDPQLNEWLARCLRCEVRLGTNYLRKRGLRAPAMWTEERAGMEWTEMMERMDMNGSEERPEALAGLPPRLKAAYGAWLAGMDPQSIFPRSTFYDYRRDILKALAVDIAIPRQSEPSAEIVPFRRVIELRPAGRPDFADRIDALLASNG
;
A
#
# COMPACT_ATOMS: atom_id res chain seq x y z
N MET A 1 10.48 -6.93 0.01
CA MET A 1 10.83 -5.97 -1.06
C MET A 1 10.17 -4.63 -0.85
N ILE A 2 10.63 -3.59 -1.57
CA ILE A 2 9.99 -2.26 -1.59
C ILE A 2 9.04 -2.19 -2.78
N ASP A 3 7.82 -1.70 -2.54
CA ASP A 3 6.80 -1.54 -3.59
C ASP A 3 6.56 -0.08 -3.98
N PHE A 4 6.45 0.80 -2.99
CA PHE A 4 6.13 2.20 -3.23
C PHE A 4 7.02 3.12 -2.39
N ILE A 5 7.42 4.24 -2.97
CA ILE A 5 8.18 5.28 -2.29
C ILE A 5 7.56 6.64 -2.59
N SER A 6 7.55 7.53 -1.59
CA SER A 6 7.44 8.97 -1.80
C SER A 6 8.62 9.63 -1.10
N ALA A 7 9.50 10.23 -1.89
CA ALA A 7 10.73 10.84 -1.45
C ALA A 7 10.81 12.31 -1.86
N ARG A 8 11.42 13.11 -1.00
CA ARG A 8 11.87 14.48 -1.29
C ARG A 8 13.38 14.48 -1.26
N ILE A 9 14.00 14.98 -2.31
CA ILE A 9 15.45 15.03 -2.51
C ILE A 9 15.85 16.50 -2.49
N LYS A 10 16.71 16.89 -1.56
CA LYS A 10 17.36 18.20 -1.55
C LYS A 10 18.58 18.10 -2.47
N LEU A 11 18.55 18.83 -3.56
CA LEU A 11 19.59 18.76 -4.58
C LEU A 11 20.82 19.56 -4.10
N PRO A 12 22.00 18.96 -4.04
CA PRO A 12 23.25 19.67 -3.71
C PRO A 12 23.54 20.82 -4.68
N ARG A 13 23.13 20.67 -5.95
CA ARG A 13 23.21 21.72 -6.98
C ARG A 13 21.82 21.95 -7.58
N PRO A 14 21.49 23.19 -7.97
CA PRO A 14 20.17 23.53 -8.46
C PRO A 14 19.88 22.92 -9.84
N LEU A 15 18.60 22.63 -10.08
CA LEU A 15 18.10 22.40 -11.42
C LEU A 15 18.17 23.69 -12.24
N PRO A 16 18.58 23.66 -13.50
CA PRO A 16 18.56 24.85 -14.37
C PRO A 16 17.14 25.35 -14.61
N VAL A 17 16.17 24.44 -14.65
CA VAL A 17 14.72 24.72 -14.73
C VAL A 17 13.95 23.72 -13.85
N PRO A 18 12.84 24.12 -13.21
CA PRO A 18 12.00 23.22 -12.44
C PRO A 18 11.36 22.15 -13.33
N VAL A 19 11.32 20.91 -12.82
CA VAL A 19 10.63 19.79 -13.48
C VAL A 19 9.23 19.66 -12.93
N ASN A 20 8.21 19.84 -13.77
CA ASN A 20 6.81 19.67 -13.38
C ASN A 20 5.93 19.29 -14.57
N GLY A 21 4.67 18.91 -14.29
CA GLY A 21 3.64 18.59 -15.29
C GLY A 21 2.77 19.78 -15.70
N GLY A 22 3.14 20.98 -15.29
CA GLY A 22 2.37 22.20 -15.45
C GLY A 22 2.18 22.92 -14.12
N LEU A 23 1.42 24.01 -14.15
CA LEU A 23 1.10 24.81 -12.96
C LEU A 23 -0.41 24.85 -12.76
N PHE A 24 -0.83 24.65 -11.53
CA PHE A 24 -2.17 25.01 -11.08
C PHE A 24 -2.10 26.41 -10.46
N VAL A 25 -2.88 27.33 -11.00
CA VAL A 25 -2.94 28.73 -10.53
C VAL A 25 -4.34 28.98 -9.97
N ARG A 26 -4.40 29.41 -8.73
CA ARG A 26 -5.64 29.88 -8.11
C ARG A 26 -5.63 31.40 -8.06
N PHE A 27 -6.72 32.00 -8.48
CA PHE A 27 -6.96 33.44 -8.41
C PHE A 27 -7.92 33.73 -7.26
N ASP A 28 -7.76 34.87 -6.63
CA ASP A 28 -8.70 35.44 -5.67
C ASP A 28 -9.92 36.10 -6.36
N GLU A 29 -10.80 36.73 -5.58
CA GLU A 29 -12.00 37.38 -6.07
C GLU A 29 -11.70 38.67 -6.90
N HIS A 30 -10.48 39.17 -6.84
CA HIS A 30 -10.01 40.36 -7.59
C HIS A 30 -9.24 39.97 -8.86
N GLY A 31 -9.08 38.68 -9.12
CA GLY A 31 -8.32 38.17 -10.27
C GLY A 31 -6.80 38.16 -10.06
N GLU A 32 -6.33 38.40 -8.83
CA GLU A 32 -4.92 38.31 -8.48
C GLU A 32 -4.53 36.86 -8.17
N VAL A 33 -3.25 36.49 -8.43
CA VAL A 33 -2.76 35.16 -8.16
C VAL A 33 -2.63 34.92 -6.66
N GLU A 34 -3.56 34.13 -6.10
CA GLU A 34 -3.55 33.75 -4.69
C GLU A 34 -2.52 32.63 -4.44
N ARG A 35 -2.44 31.66 -5.35
CA ARG A 35 -1.58 30.49 -5.19
C ARG A 35 -1.18 29.86 -6.52
N THR A 36 0.09 29.52 -6.63
CA THR A 36 0.61 28.69 -7.71
C THR A 36 1.14 27.37 -7.13
N THR A 37 0.76 26.25 -7.74
CA THR A 37 1.21 24.92 -7.33
C THR A 37 1.74 24.15 -8.54
N ALA A 38 2.99 23.69 -8.46
CA ALA A 38 3.57 22.83 -9.48
C ALA A 38 2.87 21.47 -9.47
N LEU A 39 2.34 21.06 -10.61
CA LEU A 39 1.73 19.75 -10.80
C LEU A 39 2.82 18.70 -11.02
N ARG A 40 2.52 17.45 -10.62
CA ARG A 40 3.43 16.34 -10.86
C ARG A 40 3.45 15.97 -12.35
N LYS A 41 4.66 15.79 -12.88
CA LYS A 41 4.88 15.23 -14.21
C LYS A 41 4.86 13.70 -14.10
N ARG A 42 4.02 13.05 -14.90
CA ARG A 42 4.05 11.59 -15.06
C ARG A 42 5.14 11.24 -16.06
N VAL A 43 6.10 10.43 -15.62
CA VAL A 43 7.17 9.88 -16.48
C VAL A 43 6.90 8.41 -16.66
N VAL A 44 6.73 7.98 -17.91
CA VAL A 44 6.50 6.58 -18.27
C VAL A 44 7.85 5.89 -18.38
N GLY A 45 7.99 4.77 -17.68
CA GLY A 45 9.16 3.90 -17.70
C GLY A 45 8.96 2.68 -18.59
N SER A 46 9.59 1.58 -18.20
CA SER A 46 9.45 0.31 -18.91
C SER A 46 8.00 -0.20 -18.81
N HIS A 47 7.50 -0.74 -19.93
CA HIS A 47 6.18 -1.42 -19.99
C HIS A 47 5.03 -0.58 -19.38
N GLU A 48 4.92 0.69 -19.81
CA GLU A 48 3.85 1.62 -19.39
C GLU A 48 3.78 1.93 -17.90
N THR A 49 4.73 1.45 -17.12
CA THR A 49 4.83 1.82 -15.70
C THR A 49 5.22 3.29 -15.56
N ALA A 50 4.86 3.94 -14.46
CA ALA A 50 5.14 5.35 -14.33
C ALA A 50 5.53 5.77 -12.92
N LEU A 51 6.41 6.76 -12.84
CA LEU A 51 6.66 7.57 -11.66
C LEU A 51 6.09 8.97 -11.84
N GLN A 52 5.78 9.61 -10.74
CA GLN A 52 5.43 11.02 -10.68
C GLN A 52 6.57 11.82 -10.08
N ILE A 53 7.02 12.84 -10.79
CA ILE A 53 8.07 13.73 -10.32
C ILE A 53 7.58 15.19 -10.35
N ARG A 54 8.12 16.01 -9.45
CA ARG A 54 8.00 17.47 -9.52
C ARG A 54 9.14 18.12 -8.77
N ALA A 55 9.50 19.31 -9.19
CA ALA A 55 10.43 20.20 -8.49
C ALA A 55 9.62 21.38 -7.94
N PRO A 56 9.32 21.44 -6.64
CA PRO A 56 8.66 22.61 -6.02
C PRO A 56 9.51 23.88 -6.13
N GLY A 57 10.82 23.71 -6.26
CA GLY A 57 11.83 24.74 -6.51
C GLY A 57 13.05 24.13 -7.17
N VAL A 58 14.08 24.94 -7.48
CA VAL A 58 15.28 24.46 -8.17
C VAL A 58 16.19 23.57 -7.31
N HIS A 59 16.05 23.63 -5.99
CA HIS A 59 16.85 22.83 -5.05
C HIS A 59 16.12 21.61 -4.50
N GLU A 60 14.93 21.29 -5.00
CA GLU A 60 14.15 20.16 -4.51
C GLU A 60 13.56 19.36 -5.67
N LEU A 61 13.61 18.03 -5.53
CA LEU A 61 12.92 17.10 -6.41
C LEU A 61 12.09 16.12 -5.58
N GLU A 62 10.79 16.01 -5.87
CA GLU A 62 9.93 14.99 -5.31
C GLU A 62 9.75 13.86 -6.33
N VAL A 63 9.87 12.62 -5.85
CA VAL A 63 9.67 11.39 -6.62
C VAL A 63 8.65 10.53 -5.89
N THR A 64 7.62 10.07 -6.59
CA THR A 64 6.54 9.28 -6.00
C THR A 64 6.10 8.18 -6.97
N GLY A 65 5.96 6.96 -6.46
CA GLY A 65 5.47 5.81 -7.22
C GLY A 65 6.16 4.51 -6.83
N ASN A 66 6.05 3.51 -7.70
CA ASN A 66 6.70 2.23 -7.54
C ASN A 66 8.04 2.22 -8.32
N PRO A 67 9.18 2.41 -7.64
CA PRO A 67 10.47 2.50 -8.31
C PRO A 67 10.90 1.18 -8.94
N VAL A 68 10.58 0.06 -8.29
CA VAL A 68 10.91 -1.28 -8.77
C VAL A 68 10.15 -1.57 -10.07
N LYS A 69 8.82 -1.38 -10.05
CA LYS A 69 7.99 -1.56 -11.24
C LYS A 69 8.40 -0.63 -12.39
N PHE A 70 8.80 0.62 -12.08
CA PHE A 70 9.24 1.60 -13.06
C PHE A 70 10.51 1.18 -13.80
N VAL A 71 11.44 0.51 -13.12
CA VAL A 71 12.71 0.08 -13.69
C VAL A 71 12.59 -1.23 -14.47
N GLN A 72 11.90 -2.22 -13.90
CA GLN A 72 11.87 -3.59 -14.41
C GLN A 72 10.53 -4.05 -15.00
N GLY A 73 9.50 -3.19 -15.02
CA GLY A 73 8.19 -3.51 -15.60
C GLY A 73 7.21 -4.22 -14.65
N HIS A 74 7.66 -4.84 -13.59
CA HIS A 74 6.82 -5.55 -12.62
C HIS A 74 7.25 -5.29 -11.17
N ASN A 75 6.41 -5.71 -10.20
CA ASN A 75 6.66 -5.65 -8.77
C ASN A 75 6.45 -7.01 -8.08
N LEU A 76 6.85 -8.07 -8.73
CA LEU A 76 6.72 -9.45 -8.23
C LEU A 76 7.85 -9.80 -7.27
N TRP A 77 9.05 -9.37 -7.59
CA TRP A 77 10.26 -9.41 -6.77
C TRP A 77 11.09 -8.14 -6.98
N GLY A 78 12.10 -7.90 -6.15
CA GLY A 78 12.94 -6.71 -6.21
C GLY A 78 13.69 -6.46 -4.91
N THR A 79 14.39 -5.33 -4.82
CA THR A 79 15.19 -4.96 -3.65
C THR A 79 14.36 -4.70 -2.41
N SER A 80 14.95 -4.97 -1.24
CA SER A 80 14.37 -4.61 0.08
C SER A 80 14.89 -3.25 0.59
N CYS A 81 15.87 -2.63 -0.09
CA CYS A 81 16.40 -1.33 0.29
C CYS A 81 15.73 -0.20 -0.52
N PRO A 82 15.01 0.74 0.12
CA PRO A 82 14.36 1.84 -0.58
C PRO A 82 15.34 2.83 -1.20
N VAL A 83 16.57 2.93 -0.68
CA VAL A 83 17.62 3.78 -1.28
C VAL A 83 18.07 3.20 -2.60
N THR A 84 18.34 1.90 -2.66
CA THR A 84 18.69 1.17 -3.88
C THR A 84 17.59 1.29 -4.93
N ALA A 85 16.32 1.09 -4.51
CA ALA A 85 15.18 1.24 -5.40
C ALA A 85 15.04 2.66 -5.95
N LEU A 86 15.17 3.67 -5.09
CA LEU A 86 15.09 5.08 -5.50
C LEU A 86 16.24 5.45 -6.42
N TRP A 87 17.47 5.02 -6.12
CA TRP A 87 18.64 5.28 -6.98
C TRP A 87 18.47 4.69 -8.38
N ALA A 88 18.07 3.43 -8.49
CA ALA A 88 17.79 2.79 -9.77
C ALA A 88 16.74 3.56 -10.59
N ALA A 89 15.66 4.03 -9.91
CA ALA A 89 14.64 4.85 -10.54
C ALA A 89 15.19 6.23 -11.00
N MET A 90 16.07 6.86 -10.22
CA MET A 90 16.71 8.13 -10.61
C MET A 90 17.60 7.96 -11.84
N VAL A 91 18.39 6.89 -11.91
CA VAL A 91 19.19 6.55 -13.09
C VAL A 91 18.31 6.32 -14.32
N ARG A 92 17.18 5.62 -14.16
CA ARG A 92 16.23 5.42 -15.25
C ARG A 92 15.56 6.73 -15.69
N LEU A 93 15.21 7.63 -14.75
CA LEU A 93 14.68 8.97 -15.06
C LEU A 93 15.68 9.80 -15.88
N GLU A 94 16.98 9.73 -15.55
CA GLU A 94 18.04 10.37 -16.33
C GLU A 94 18.12 9.78 -17.74
N ALA A 95 18.17 8.46 -17.86
CA ALA A 95 18.26 7.76 -19.15
C ALA A 95 17.06 8.06 -20.07
N LEU A 96 15.87 8.31 -19.49
CA LEU A 96 14.66 8.71 -20.22
C LEU A 96 14.63 10.22 -20.57
N GLY A 97 15.65 10.99 -20.22
CA GLY A 97 15.65 12.44 -20.42
C GLY A 97 14.58 13.18 -19.62
N ALA A 98 14.09 12.59 -18.53
CA ALA A 98 13.06 13.17 -17.68
C ALA A 98 13.60 14.30 -16.79
N LEU A 99 14.92 14.32 -16.56
CA LEU A 99 15.66 15.35 -15.85
C LEU A 99 16.36 16.28 -16.86
N PRO A 100 16.42 17.60 -16.60
CA PRO A 100 17.00 18.56 -17.53
C PRO A 100 18.53 18.50 -17.62
N VAL A 101 19.18 17.85 -16.64
CA VAL A 101 20.64 17.64 -16.58
C VAL A 101 20.95 16.30 -15.93
N PRO A 102 22.16 15.74 -16.18
CA PRO A 102 22.58 14.49 -15.54
C PRO A 102 22.62 14.58 -14.01
N LEU A 103 22.40 13.44 -13.33
CA LEU A 103 22.41 13.34 -11.85
C LEU A 103 23.72 13.88 -11.25
N ARG A 104 24.85 13.61 -11.88
CA ARG A 104 26.16 14.12 -11.48
C ARG A 104 26.23 15.66 -11.46
N ALA A 105 25.54 16.31 -12.38
CA ALA A 105 25.46 17.77 -12.44
C ALA A 105 24.63 18.33 -11.29
N LEU A 106 23.68 17.55 -10.73
CA LEU A 106 22.92 17.88 -9.54
C LEU A 106 23.65 17.56 -8.23
N GLY A 107 24.85 16.96 -8.32
CA GLY A 107 25.64 16.51 -7.17
C GLY A 107 25.24 15.15 -6.61
N LEU A 108 24.42 14.40 -7.35
CA LEU A 108 24.01 13.03 -7.00
C LEU A 108 24.93 12.04 -7.71
N LEU A 109 25.93 11.52 -6.97
CA LEU A 109 27.01 10.69 -7.54
C LEU A 109 26.77 9.19 -7.35
N GLY A 110 25.84 8.81 -6.49
CA GLY A 110 25.53 7.43 -6.16
C GLY A 110 24.49 7.30 -5.06
N PRO A 111 24.18 6.06 -4.63
CA PRO A 111 23.22 5.81 -3.55
C PRO A 111 23.54 6.54 -2.24
N SER A 112 24.83 6.68 -1.90
CA SER A 112 25.26 7.37 -0.68
C SER A 112 24.90 8.85 -0.68
N THR A 113 25.24 9.58 -1.78
CA THR A 113 24.90 11.00 -1.91
C THR A 113 23.39 11.22 -1.99
N LEU A 114 22.65 10.29 -2.60
CA LEU A 114 21.21 10.29 -2.58
C LEU A 114 20.65 10.10 -1.16
N ALA A 115 21.21 9.17 -0.38
CA ALA A 115 20.79 8.90 0.99
C ALA A 115 20.99 10.09 1.91
N GLU A 116 22.07 10.87 1.72
CA GLU A 116 22.32 12.10 2.47
C GLU A 116 21.36 13.25 2.09
N SER A 117 20.88 13.23 0.86
CA SER A 117 20.09 14.30 0.27
C SER A 117 18.58 14.06 0.34
N ALA A 118 18.12 12.84 0.59
CA ALA A 118 16.72 12.46 0.52
C ALA A 118 16.03 12.34 1.88
N GLU A 119 14.73 12.50 1.87
CA GLU A 119 13.83 12.17 2.96
C GLU A 119 12.62 11.39 2.44
N PHE A 120 12.26 10.29 3.12
CA PHE A 120 11.04 9.54 2.82
C PHE A 120 9.83 10.10 3.54
N SER A 121 8.73 10.23 2.83
CA SER A 121 7.40 10.55 3.38
C SER A 121 6.43 9.36 3.32
N ARG A 122 6.74 8.35 2.49
CA ARG A 122 6.07 7.06 2.45
C ARG A 122 7.02 5.99 1.94
N VAL A 123 6.96 4.82 2.57
CA VAL A 123 7.62 3.59 2.10
C VAL A 123 6.65 2.42 2.30
N ASP A 124 6.43 1.62 1.26
CA ASP A 124 5.62 0.42 1.34
C ASP A 124 6.54 -0.81 1.28
N CYS A 125 6.57 -1.55 2.40
CA CYS A 125 7.31 -2.80 2.54
C CYS A 125 6.39 -3.96 2.20
N THR A 126 6.80 -4.83 1.29
CA THR A 126 5.93 -5.85 0.72
C THR A 126 6.56 -7.23 0.81
N ALA A 127 5.73 -8.22 1.10
CA ALA A 127 6.04 -9.63 0.98
C ALA A 127 5.00 -10.35 0.12
N MET A 128 5.46 -11.33 -0.64
CA MET A 128 4.60 -12.35 -1.24
C MET A 128 4.58 -13.55 -0.31
N LEU A 129 3.40 -14.08 -0.05
CA LEU A 129 3.20 -15.30 0.73
C LEU A 129 2.57 -16.34 -0.19
N LEU A 130 3.15 -17.55 -0.23
CA LEU A 130 2.58 -18.64 -1.02
C LEU A 130 1.58 -19.40 -0.18
N ALA A 131 0.36 -19.51 -0.68
CA ALA A 131 -0.62 -20.43 -0.14
C ALA A 131 -0.19 -21.88 -0.41
N ASP A 132 -0.27 -22.72 0.62
CA ASP A 132 -0.04 -24.14 0.48
C ASP A 132 -1.20 -24.80 -0.29
N ARG A 133 -1.01 -26.05 -0.75
CA ARG A 133 -2.03 -26.82 -1.50
C ARG A 133 -3.36 -26.97 -0.77
N TRP A 134 -3.36 -26.81 0.56
CA TRP A 134 -4.52 -26.99 1.43
C TRP A 134 -5.39 -25.75 1.61
N PHE A 135 -4.88 -24.56 1.26
CA PHE A 135 -5.61 -23.29 1.40
C PHE A 135 -5.48 -22.49 0.12
N ASP A 136 -6.60 -22.07 -0.40
CA ASP A 136 -6.59 -21.04 -1.44
C ASP A 136 -6.47 -19.65 -0.82
N VAL A 137 -5.95 -18.72 -1.62
CA VAL A 137 -5.74 -17.32 -1.22
C VAL A 137 -7.07 -16.65 -0.84
N GLU A 138 -8.16 -17.06 -1.45
CA GLU A 138 -9.50 -16.51 -1.19
C GLU A 138 -10.02 -16.88 0.19
N THR A 139 -9.81 -18.12 0.61
CA THR A 139 -10.16 -18.57 1.97
C THR A 139 -9.39 -17.78 3.02
N VAL A 140 -8.10 -17.50 2.78
CA VAL A 140 -7.31 -16.65 3.67
C VAL A 140 -7.84 -15.22 3.70
N LEU A 141 -8.12 -14.61 2.54
CA LEU A 141 -8.66 -13.26 2.46
C LEU A 141 -10.04 -13.14 3.12
N ARG A 142 -10.89 -14.15 2.94
CA ARG A 142 -12.19 -14.24 3.60
C ARG A 142 -12.03 -14.26 5.11
N SER A 143 -11.14 -15.11 5.63
CA SER A 143 -10.83 -15.18 7.07
C SER A 143 -10.32 -13.85 7.61
N LEU A 144 -9.43 -13.17 6.89
CA LEU A 144 -8.94 -11.83 7.26
C LEU A 144 -10.05 -10.79 7.30
N ARG A 145 -10.99 -10.82 6.35
CA ARG A 145 -12.16 -9.91 6.32
C ARG A 145 -13.10 -10.13 7.49
N VAL A 146 -13.31 -11.37 7.90
CA VAL A 146 -14.27 -11.73 8.97
C VAL A 146 -13.63 -11.59 10.34
N ALA A 147 -12.48 -12.22 10.56
CA ALA A 147 -11.86 -12.41 11.87
C ALA A 147 -10.61 -11.57 12.12
N GLY A 148 -10.01 -10.99 11.07
CA GLY A 148 -8.78 -10.22 11.19
C GLY A 148 -8.95 -8.94 12.02
N ARG A 149 -7.99 -8.66 12.89
CA ARG A 149 -7.90 -7.43 13.69
C ARG A 149 -6.45 -6.97 13.76
N LEU A 150 -6.23 -5.68 13.60
CA LEU A 150 -4.92 -5.07 13.76
C LEU A 150 -4.85 -4.36 15.10
N ARG A 151 -3.94 -4.81 15.98
CA ARG A 151 -3.68 -4.15 17.26
C ARG A 151 -2.70 -2.98 17.06
N ASP A 152 -3.20 -1.85 16.57
CA ASP A 152 -2.39 -0.65 16.45
C ASP A 152 -3.07 0.57 17.11
N ARG A 153 -2.28 1.35 17.87
CA ARG A 153 -2.79 2.54 18.56
C ARG A 153 -3.08 3.64 17.54
N GLY A 154 -4.28 4.17 17.57
CA GLY A 154 -4.68 5.33 16.76
C GLY A 154 -5.28 5.04 15.38
N ALA A 155 -5.49 3.76 15.06
CA ALA A 155 -6.23 3.36 13.86
C ALA A 155 -7.37 2.40 14.22
N SER A 156 -8.44 2.39 13.40
CA SER A 156 -9.42 1.30 13.46
C SER A 156 -8.69 0.00 13.12
N GLY A 157 -8.62 -0.94 14.06
CA GLY A 157 -8.04 -2.25 13.84
C GLY A 157 -8.90 -3.18 12.97
N LEU A 158 -10.02 -2.68 12.48
CA LEU A 158 -11.01 -3.44 11.71
C LEU A 158 -10.62 -3.57 10.24
N PRO A 159 -11.02 -4.68 9.58
CA PRO A 159 -10.81 -4.85 8.16
C PRO A 159 -11.70 -3.89 7.35
N TYR A 160 -11.13 -3.33 6.29
CA TYR A 160 -11.85 -2.64 5.23
C TYR A 160 -11.70 -3.46 3.94
N PRO A 161 -12.73 -4.21 3.54
CA PRO A 161 -12.69 -5.00 2.31
C PRO A 161 -12.67 -4.11 1.07
N TRP A 162 -11.99 -4.57 0.03
CA TRP A 162 -12.01 -3.93 -1.27
C TRP A 162 -13.13 -4.52 -2.14
N PRO A 163 -13.71 -3.72 -3.03
CA PRO A 163 -14.58 -4.24 -4.06
C PRO A 163 -13.88 -5.29 -4.93
N GLU A 164 -14.62 -6.29 -5.41
CA GLU A 164 -14.07 -7.30 -6.33
C GLU A 164 -13.51 -6.67 -7.62
N SER A 165 -14.13 -5.58 -8.09
CA SER A 165 -13.64 -4.79 -9.23
C SER A 165 -12.25 -4.18 -9.02
N GLN A 166 -11.75 -4.16 -7.77
CA GLN A 166 -10.41 -3.71 -7.40
C GLN A 166 -9.52 -4.86 -6.92
N GLY A 167 -9.86 -6.12 -7.28
CA GLY A 167 -9.09 -7.29 -6.92
C GLY A 167 -9.41 -7.90 -5.55
N GLY A 168 -10.47 -7.45 -4.86
CA GLY A 168 -11.03 -8.10 -3.68
C GLY A 168 -10.08 -8.22 -2.48
N GLY A 169 -9.28 -7.20 -2.18
CA GLY A 169 -8.36 -7.18 -1.06
C GLY A 169 -8.99 -6.78 0.29
N VAL A 170 -8.16 -6.61 1.30
CA VAL A 170 -8.54 -6.08 2.61
C VAL A 170 -7.45 -5.15 3.16
N THR A 171 -7.87 -4.03 3.75
CA THR A 171 -6.96 -3.05 4.38
C THR A 171 -7.27 -2.94 5.88
N PHE A 172 -6.24 -2.86 6.70
CA PHE A 172 -6.30 -2.54 8.12
C PHE A 172 -5.55 -1.23 8.39
N GLY A 173 -6.02 -0.47 9.39
CA GLY A 173 -5.38 0.80 9.76
C GLY A 173 -5.81 2.01 8.94
N GLY A 174 -6.83 1.88 8.10
CA GLY A 174 -7.41 2.96 7.30
C GLY A 174 -8.25 2.42 6.14
N ARG A 175 -8.99 3.31 5.48
CA ARG A 175 -9.82 2.93 4.33
C ARG A 175 -8.98 2.74 3.07
N PRO A 176 -9.40 1.87 2.14
CA PRO A 176 -8.79 1.77 0.82
C PRO A 176 -8.72 3.15 0.14
N GLY A 177 -7.62 3.41 -0.57
CA GLY A 177 -7.41 4.68 -1.28
C GLY A 177 -7.01 5.87 -0.40
N GLN A 178 -7.14 5.79 0.92
CA GLN A 178 -6.61 6.83 1.81
C GLN A 178 -5.10 6.71 1.95
N SER A 179 -4.40 7.86 1.86
CA SER A 179 -2.96 7.90 2.14
C SER A 179 -2.72 7.54 3.61
N ALA A 180 -1.87 6.55 3.84
CA ALA A 180 -1.44 6.17 5.18
C ALA A 180 -0.67 7.34 5.81
N ARG A 181 -1.23 8.01 6.80
CA ARG A 181 -0.47 8.98 7.62
C ARG A 181 0.40 8.28 8.67
N HIS A 182 -0.08 7.12 9.16
CA HIS A 182 0.61 6.26 10.11
C HIS A 182 1.04 4.97 9.42
N ARG A 183 0.35 3.86 9.70
CA ARG A 183 0.60 2.57 9.10
C ARG A 183 -0.70 1.98 8.58
N GLN A 184 -0.59 1.24 7.50
CA GLN A 184 -1.67 0.39 6.99
C GLN A 184 -1.11 -0.97 6.62
N LEU A 185 -1.90 -2.00 6.82
CA LEU A 185 -1.61 -3.35 6.40
C LEU A 185 -2.64 -3.75 5.34
N VAL A 186 -2.16 -4.23 4.21
CA VAL A 186 -3.00 -4.55 3.05
C VAL A 186 -2.72 -5.97 2.61
N PHE A 187 -3.79 -6.74 2.36
CA PHE A 187 -3.70 -8.08 1.79
C PHE A 187 -4.55 -8.18 0.54
N TYR A 188 -4.05 -8.83 -0.48
CA TYR A 188 -4.82 -9.14 -1.69
C TYR A 188 -4.24 -10.32 -2.48
N ALA A 189 -5.11 -10.97 -3.26
CA ALA A 189 -4.73 -12.03 -4.17
C ALA A 189 -3.98 -11.45 -5.36
N LYS A 190 -2.68 -11.74 -5.51
CA LYS A 190 -1.87 -11.17 -6.59
C LYS A 190 -2.37 -11.64 -7.97
N GLY A 191 -2.83 -12.88 -8.08
CA GLY A 191 -3.43 -13.40 -9.30
C GLY A 191 -4.72 -12.69 -9.74
N LYS A 192 -5.50 -12.12 -8.80
CA LYS A 192 -6.66 -11.27 -9.14
C LYS A 192 -6.24 -9.85 -9.49
N GLU A 193 -5.28 -9.30 -8.74
CA GLU A 193 -4.82 -7.94 -8.98
C GLU A 193 -4.20 -7.77 -10.37
N VAL A 194 -3.44 -8.75 -10.86
CA VAL A 194 -2.87 -8.69 -12.22
C VAL A 194 -3.92 -8.79 -13.34
N LYS A 195 -5.14 -9.24 -13.05
CA LYS A 195 -6.26 -9.17 -14.01
C LYS A 195 -6.83 -7.76 -14.14
N VAL A 196 -6.73 -6.95 -13.05
CA VAL A 196 -7.16 -5.55 -13.03
C VAL A 196 -6.04 -4.62 -13.51
N HIS A 197 -4.82 -4.95 -13.14
CA HIS A 197 -3.59 -4.21 -13.49
C HIS A 197 -2.61 -5.14 -14.20
N PRO A 198 -2.79 -5.39 -15.50
CA PRO A 198 -2.06 -6.39 -16.25
C PRO A 198 -0.55 -6.24 -16.12
N LEU A 199 0.12 -7.38 -16.16
CA LEU A 199 1.57 -7.45 -16.36
C LEU A 199 1.92 -7.07 -17.82
N PRO A 200 3.20 -6.74 -18.08
CA PRO A 200 3.66 -6.58 -19.47
C PRO A 200 3.24 -7.76 -20.35
N GLU A 201 2.80 -7.46 -21.57
CA GLU A 201 2.26 -8.46 -22.50
C GLU A 201 3.22 -9.63 -22.73
N CYS A 202 4.52 -9.35 -22.82
CA CYS A 202 5.56 -10.38 -23.04
C CYS A 202 5.67 -11.44 -21.92
N ILE A 203 5.09 -11.20 -20.75
CA ILE A 203 5.08 -12.14 -19.61
C ILE A 203 3.68 -12.49 -19.10
N GLY A 204 2.65 -11.78 -19.57
CA GLY A 204 1.28 -11.90 -19.05
C GLY A 204 0.70 -13.31 -19.24
N ASP A 205 1.03 -13.99 -20.31
CA ASP A 205 0.51 -15.32 -20.64
C ASP A 205 1.45 -16.47 -20.22
N ASP A 206 2.53 -16.19 -19.48
CA ASP A 206 3.46 -17.23 -19.02
C ASP A 206 2.76 -18.19 -18.05
N PRO A 207 2.68 -19.51 -18.37
CA PRO A 207 1.91 -20.46 -17.55
C PRO A 207 2.47 -20.66 -16.16
N GLN A 208 3.82 -20.73 -16.00
CA GLN A 208 4.47 -20.94 -14.70
C GLN A 208 4.28 -19.71 -13.81
N LEU A 209 4.38 -18.52 -14.39
CA LEU A 209 4.13 -17.27 -13.69
C LEU A 209 2.68 -17.18 -13.22
N ASN A 210 1.72 -17.51 -14.09
CA ASN A 210 0.30 -17.47 -13.75
C ASN A 210 -0.09 -18.51 -12.69
N GLU A 211 0.46 -19.71 -12.72
CA GLU A 211 0.29 -20.71 -11.66
C GLU A 211 0.84 -20.21 -10.32
N TRP A 212 2.04 -19.62 -10.33
CA TRP A 212 2.64 -19.05 -9.13
C TRP A 212 1.81 -17.87 -8.58
N LEU A 213 1.35 -16.95 -9.43
CA LEU A 213 0.51 -15.81 -9.07
C LEU A 213 -0.84 -16.21 -8.47
N ALA A 214 -1.45 -17.29 -8.96
CA ALA A 214 -2.71 -17.81 -8.43
C ALA A 214 -2.59 -18.25 -6.95
N ARG A 215 -1.39 -18.59 -6.52
CA ARG A 215 -1.07 -19.01 -5.16
C ARG A 215 -0.49 -17.89 -4.29
N CYS A 216 -0.29 -16.69 -4.85
CA CYS A 216 0.32 -15.57 -4.15
C CYS A 216 -0.72 -14.72 -3.40
N LEU A 217 -0.61 -14.70 -2.07
CA LEU A 217 -1.17 -13.64 -1.23
C LEU A 217 -0.12 -12.54 -1.08
N ARG A 218 -0.43 -11.35 -1.55
CA ARG A 218 0.43 -10.20 -1.34
C ARG A 218 0.06 -9.48 -0.05
N CYS A 219 1.08 -9.15 0.73
CA CYS A 219 0.96 -8.40 1.98
C CYS A 219 1.83 -7.15 1.91
N GLU A 220 1.23 -5.97 2.08
CA GLU A 220 1.91 -4.67 2.05
C GLU A 220 1.78 -3.96 3.40
N VAL A 221 2.90 -3.55 3.96
CA VAL A 221 2.96 -2.64 5.11
C VAL A 221 3.26 -1.24 4.58
N ARG A 222 2.27 -0.36 4.62
CA ARG A 222 2.37 1.02 4.15
C ARG A 222 2.76 1.93 5.32
N LEU A 223 3.93 2.51 5.27
CA LEU A 223 4.49 3.37 6.31
C LEU A 223 4.38 4.83 5.89
N GLY A 224 3.53 5.60 6.57
CA GLY A 224 3.28 7.00 6.25
C GLY A 224 4.16 7.98 7.04
N THR A 225 4.09 9.25 6.67
CA THR A 225 4.96 10.34 7.16
C THR A 225 5.04 10.41 8.68
N ASN A 226 3.92 10.27 9.41
CA ASN A 226 3.90 10.37 10.86
C ASN A 226 4.62 9.20 11.52
N TYR A 227 4.44 7.99 10.98
CA TYR A 227 5.12 6.81 11.45
C TYR A 227 6.63 6.90 11.20
N LEU A 228 7.01 7.20 9.96
CA LEU A 228 8.41 7.35 9.57
C LEU A 228 9.13 8.40 10.43
N ARG A 229 8.48 9.54 10.68
CA ARG A 229 9.03 10.58 11.57
C ARG A 229 9.23 10.08 13.00
N LYS A 230 8.22 9.41 13.57
CA LYS A 230 8.28 8.90 14.96
C LYS A 230 9.37 7.84 15.14
N ARG A 231 9.64 7.06 14.11
CA ARG A 231 10.63 5.97 14.12
C ARG A 231 12.02 6.41 13.63
N GLY A 232 12.20 7.68 13.22
CA GLY A 232 13.45 8.16 12.62
C GLY A 232 13.71 7.62 11.21
N LEU A 233 12.71 6.98 10.57
CA LEU A 233 12.83 6.29 9.28
C LEU A 233 12.62 7.21 8.06
N ARG A 234 12.48 8.52 8.26
CA ARG A 234 12.51 9.47 7.16
C ARG A 234 13.89 9.58 6.53
N ALA A 235 14.94 9.39 7.33
CA ALA A 235 16.32 9.42 6.87
C ALA A 235 16.66 8.11 6.13
N PRO A 236 17.09 8.18 4.85
CA PRO A 236 17.44 6.99 4.07
C PRO A 236 18.57 6.14 4.69
N ALA A 237 19.51 6.77 5.39
CA ALA A 237 20.59 6.08 6.09
C ALA A 237 20.12 5.07 7.15
N MET A 238 18.85 5.18 7.61
CA MET A 238 18.25 4.24 8.57
C MET A 238 17.70 2.97 7.90
N TRP A 239 17.77 2.89 6.56
CA TRP A 239 17.25 1.76 5.81
C TRP A 239 18.38 0.85 5.33
N THR A 240 18.45 -0.33 5.95
CA THR A 240 19.26 -1.47 5.51
C THR A 240 18.39 -2.46 4.72
N GLU A 241 19.00 -3.49 4.15
CA GLU A 241 18.28 -4.57 3.46
C GLU A 241 17.28 -5.29 4.41
N GLU A 242 17.65 -5.45 5.70
CA GLU A 242 16.83 -6.15 6.69
C GLU A 242 15.70 -5.26 7.23
N ARG A 243 15.85 -3.91 7.17
CA ARG A 243 14.93 -2.98 7.83
C ARG A 243 13.50 -3.12 7.32
N ALA A 244 13.32 -3.28 6.03
CA ALA A 244 11.99 -3.49 5.44
C ALA A 244 11.33 -4.78 5.95
N GLY A 245 12.13 -5.85 6.11
CA GLY A 245 11.67 -7.10 6.72
C GLY A 245 11.26 -6.93 8.19
N MET A 246 12.04 -6.19 8.96
CA MET A 246 11.74 -5.90 10.38
C MET A 246 10.41 -5.12 10.53
N GLU A 247 10.20 -4.06 9.74
CA GLU A 247 8.97 -3.27 9.77
C GLU A 247 7.75 -4.13 9.35
N TRP A 248 7.94 -5.01 8.36
CA TRP A 248 6.92 -5.94 7.92
C TRP A 248 6.58 -6.95 9.03
N THR A 249 7.58 -7.59 9.65
CA THR A 249 7.41 -8.57 10.74
C THR A 249 6.73 -7.92 11.95
N GLU A 250 7.21 -6.74 12.41
CA GLU A 250 6.59 -6.02 13.52
C GLU A 250 5.10 -5.73 13.27
N MET A 251 4.73 -5.44 12.03
CA MET A 251 3.34 -5.17 11.69
C MET A 251 2.51 -6.45 11.66
N MET A 252 3.08 -7.57 11.17
CA MET A 252 2.41 -8.88 11.16
C MET A 252 2.17 -9.41 12.57
N GLU A 253 3.10 -9.22 13.50
CA GLU A 253 2.94 -9.61 14.91
C GLU A 253 1.78 -8.87 15.63
N ARG A 254 1.32 -7.76 15.08
CA ARG A 254 0.17 -7.01 15.59
C ARG A 254 -1.17 -7.48 15.02
N MET A 255 -1.14 -8.35 14.03
CA MET A 255 -2.36 -8.96 13.52
C MET A 255 -2.87 -10.03 14.49
N ASP A 256 -4.18 -10.02 14.67
CA ASP A 256 -4.90 -11.01 15.46
C ASP A 256 -6.11 -11.50 14.65
N MET A 257 -6.38 -12.80 14.73
CA MET A 257 -7.56 -13.42 14.10
C MET A 257 -8.64 -13.76 15.14
N ASN A 258 -8.49 -13.30 16.37
CA ASN A 258 -9.54 -13.37 17.38
C ASN A 258 -10.65 -12.34 17.05
N GLY A 259 -11.15 -12.41 15.83
CA GLY A 259 -12.35 -11.73 15.40
C GLY A 259 -13.49 -12.29 16.21
N SER A 260 -14.23 -11.41 16.81
CA SER A 260 -15.36 -11.65 17.67
C SER A 260 -15.95 -13.08 17.57
N GLU A 261 -15.49 -13.99 18.40
CA GLU A 261 -16.50 -14.82 19.04
C GLU A 261 -17.55 -13.81 19.51
N GLU A 262 -18.75 -13.91 18.97
CA GLU A 262 -19.88 -13.16 19.49
C GLU A 262 -19.80 -13.36 20.99
N ARG A 263 -19.38 -12.33 21.73
CA ARG A 263 -19.35 -12.44 23.18
C ARG A 263 -20.82 -12.27 23.61
N PRO A 264 -21.56 -13.38 23.88
CA PRO A 264 -22.98 -13.30 24.22
C PRO A 264 -23.22 -12.36 25.41
N GLU A 265 -22.21 -12.29 26.30
CA GLU A 265 -22.22 -11.41 27.48
C GLU A 265 -22.08 -9.92 27.10
N ALA A 266 -21.25 -9.57 26.12
CA ALA A 266 -21.12 -8.19 25.67
C ALA A 266 -22.36 -7.71 24.90
N LEU A 267 -22.99 -8.62 24.15
CA LEU A 267 -24.29 -8.37 23.49
C LEU A 267 -25.40 -8.19 24.52
N ALA A 268 -25.44 -9.04 25.58
CA ALA A 268 -26.42 -8.95 26.66
C ALA A 268 -26.31 -7.60 27.38
N GLY A 269 -25.12 -7.05 27.56
CA GLY A 269 -24.87 -5.76 28.22
C GLY A 269 -25.17 -4.51 27.39
N LEU A 270 -25.45 -4.63 26.09
CA LEU A 270 -25.74 -3.46 25.25
C LEU A 270 -27.12 -2.85 25.60
N PRO A 271 -27.22 -1.50 25.61
CA PRO A 271 -28.51 -0.82 25.65
C PRO A 271 -29.43 -1.23 24.50
N PRO A 272 -30.78 -1.27 24.68
CA PRO A 272 -31.73 -1.73 23.64
C PRO A 272 -31.55 -1.03 22.29
N ARG A 273 -31.27 0.28 22.29
CA ARG A 273 -31.05 1.08 21.09
C ARG A 273 -29.82 0.63 20.30
N LEU A 274 -28.75 0.23 20.98
CA LEU A 274 -27.53 -0.28 20.32
C LEU A 274 -27.73 -1.71 19.82
N LYS A 275 -28.52 -2.53 20.56
CA LYS A 275 -28.95 -3.86 20.08
C LYS A 275 -29.75 -3.77 18.79
N ALA A 276 -30.67 -2.78 18.67
CA ALA A 276 -31.45 -2.57 17.46
C ALA A 276 -30.57 -2.18 16.27
N ALA A 277 -29.62 -1.25 16.45
CA ALA A 277 -28.69 -0.83 15.41
C ALA A 277 -27.76 -1.98 14.98
N TYR A 278 -27.25 -2.73 15.95
CA TYR A 278 -26.43 -3.91 15.68
C TYR A 278 -27.22 -5.03 15.00
N GLY A 279 -28.47 -5.27 15.44
CA GLY A 279 -29.38 -6.23 14.81
C GLY A 279 -29.72 -5.89 13.37
N ALA A 280 -29.96 -4.62 13.05
CA ALA A 280 -30.16 -4.16 11.69
C ALA A 280 -28.92 -4.46 10.80
N TRP A 281 -27.74 -4.18 11.32
CA TRP A 281 -26.47 -4.50 10.63
C TRP A 281 -26.28 -6.02 10.47
N LEU A 282 -26.60 -6.82 11.49
CA LEU A 282 -26.57 -8.29 11.42
C LEU A 282 -27.52 -8.84 10.35
N ALA A 283 -28.67 -8.19 10.15
CA ALA A 283 -29.64 -8.54 9.10
C ALA A 283 -29.24 -8.08 7.69
N GLY A 284 -28.02 -7.50 7.53
CA GLY A 284 -27.52 -7.02 6.24
C GLY A 284 -28.10 -5.66 5.82
N MET A 285 -28.85 -4.99 6.68
CA MET A 285 -29.32 -3.62 6.42
C MET A 285 -28.19 -2.62 6.65
N ASP A 286 -28.22 -1.50 5.92
CA ASP A 286 -27.30 -0.39 6.16
C ASP A 286 -27.83 0.51 7.30
N PRO A 287 -27.22 0.48 8.51
CA PRO A 287 -27.67 1.32 9.62
C PRO A 287 -27.56 2.83 9.33
N GLN A 288 -26.68 3.23 8.41
CA GLN A 288 -26.55 4.63 8.03
C GLN A 288 -27.76 5.15 7.28
N SER A 289 -28.48 4.28 6.58
CA SER A 289 -29.74 4.61 5.91
C SER A 289 -30.95 4.64 6.85
N ILE A 290 -30.83 3.98 8.04
CA ILE A 290 -31.95 3.81 8.98
C ILE A 290 -31.95 4.91 10.05
N PHE A 291 -30.77 5.33 10.52
CA PHE A 291 -30.63 6.28 11.62
C PHE A 291 -30.17 7.66 11.15
N PRO A 292 -30.63 8.75 11.81
CA PRO A 292 -30.09 10.08 11.56
C PRO A 292 -28.56 10.10 11.70
N ARG A 293 -27.89 10.92 10.89
CA ARG A 293 -26.44 10.92 10.77
C ARG A 293 -25.70 11.03 12.11
N SER A 294 -26.10 11.93 13.00
CA SER A 294 -25.50 12.07 14.35
C SER A 294 -25.69 10.83 15.18
N THR A 295 -26.92 10.30 15.22
CA THR A 295 -27.28 9.09 15.97
C THR A 295 -26.51 7.87 15.46
N PHE A 296 -26.35 7.74 14.13
CA PHE A 296 -25.57 6.66 13.54
C PHE A 296 -24.12 6.70 14.02
N TYR A 297 -23.45 7.87 14.01
CA TYR A 297 -22.06 7.97 14.45
C TYR A 297 -21.88 7.70 15.95
N ASP A 298 -22.85 8.07 16.78
CA ASP A 298 -22.83 7.74 18.20
C ASP A 298 -23.00 6.23 18.40
N TYR A 299 -23.97 5.60 17.74
CA TYR A 299 -24.16 4.15 17.81
C TYR A 299 -22.95 3.38 17.27
N ARG A 300 -22.39 3.82 16.17
CA ARG A 300 -21.17 3.26 15.60
C ARG A 300 -20.02 3.28 16.60
N ARG A 301 -19.77 4.44 17.24
CA ARG A 301 -18.72 4.60 18.25
C ARG A 301 -18.93 3.66 19.43
N ASP A 302 -20.16 3.61 19.95
CA ASP A 302 -20.48 2.85 21.16
C ASP A 302 -20.48 1.34 20.89
N ILE A 303 -20.99 0.88 19.73
CA ILE A 303 -20.93 -0.52 19.29
C ILE A 303 -19.49 -0.93 19.03
N LEU A 304 -18.71 -0.09 18.36
CA LEU A 304 -17.28 -0.33 18.12
C LEU A 304 -16.51 -0.51 19.43
N LYS A 305 -16.81 0.32 20.44
CA LYS A 305 -16.20 0.24 21.76
C LYS A 305 -16.60 -1.04 22.50
N ALA A 306 -17.87 -1.43 22.44
CA ALA A 306 -18.42 -2.55 23.21
C ALA A 306 -18.15 -3.92 22.55
N LEU A 307 -18.29 -4.00 21.21
CA LEU A 307 -18.27 -5.26 20.48
C LEU A 307 -17.07 -5.36 19.51
N ALA A 308 -16.25 -4.30 19.35
CA ALA A 308 -15.22 -4.20 18.34
C ALA A 308 -15.75 -4.38 16.89
N VAL A 309 -17.02 -4.05 16.65
CA VAL A 309 -17.69 -4.13 15.34
C VAL A 309 -17.94 -2.74 14.80
N ASP A 310 -17.57 -2.48 13.55
CA ASP A 310 -17.90 -1.23 12.87
C ASP A 310 -19.12 -1.41 11.98
N ILE A 311 -20.27 -0.95 12.43
CA ILE A 311 -21.55 -1.04 11.70
C ILE A 311 -21.62 -0.13 10.45
N ALA A 312 -20.61 0.66 10.17
CA ALA A 312 -20.47 1.39 8.91
C ALA A 312 -19.88 0.54 7.76
N ILE A 313 -19.37 -0.63 8.09
CA ILE A 313 -18.88 -1.59 7.11
C ILE A 313 -20.04 -2.56 6.81
N PRO A 314 -20.50 -2.69 5.55
CA PRO A 314 -21.53 -3.64 5.21
C PRO A 314 -21.17 -5.05 5.69
N ARG A 315 -22.12 -5.73 6.35
CA ARG A 315 -21.94 -7.14 6.65
C ARG A 315 -21.92 -7.91 5.34
N GLN A 316 -20.78 -8.53 5.02
CA GLN A 316 -20.76 -9.50 3.95
C GLN A 316 -21.47 -10.76 4.45
N SER A 317 -22.61 -11.12 3.84
CA SER A 317 -23.31 -12.37 4.06
C SER A 317 -22.51 -13.49 3.38
N GLU A 318 -21.40 -13.88 3.99
CA GLU A 318 -20.69 -15.07 3.52
C GLU A 318 -21.28 -16.30 4.23
N PRO A 319 -21.57 -17.39 3.48
CA PRO A 319 -21.98 -18.66 4.10
C PRO A 319 -20.88 -19.10 5.06
N SER A 320 -21.24 -19.86 6.08
CA SER A 320 -20.35 -20.35 7.15
C SER A 320 -19.06 -20.94 6.55
N ALA A 321 -18.05 -20.11 6.44
CA ALA A 321 -16.79 -20.48 5.86
C ALA A 321 -15.85 -20.92 6.99
N GLU A 322 -15.08 -21.95 6.72
CA GLU A 322 -14.00 -22.36 7.61
C GLU A 322 -13.04 -21.16 7.80
N ILE A 323 -12.91 -20.67 9.04
CA ILE A 323 -12.00 -19.58 9.38
C ILE A 323 -10.61 -20.19 9.52
N VAL A 324 -9.69 -19.82 8.65
CA VAL A 324 -8.30 -20.22 8.74
C VAL A 324 -7.64 -19.44 9.89
N PRO A 325 -7.13 -20.11 10.94
CA PRO A 325 -6.45 -19.43 12.03
C PRO A 325 -5.25 -18.61 11.53
N PHE A 326 -5.05 -17.41 12.09
CA PHE A 326 -3.97 -16.50 11.67
C PHE A 326 -2.56 -17.13 11.78
N ARG A 327 -2.35 -18.04 12.74
CA ARG A 327 -1.12 -18.82 12.81
C ARG A 327 -0.81 -19.52 11.48
N ARG A 328 -1.82 -20.01 10.76
CA ARG A 328 -1.65 -20.61 9.43
C ARG A 328 -1.46 -19.58 8.32
N VAL A 329 -1.94 -18.36 8.49
CA VAL A 329 -1.64 -17.24 7.56
C VAL A 329 -0.18 -16.80 7.71
N ILE A 330 0.38 -16.84 8.93
CA ILE A 330 1.81 -16.58 9.18
C ILE A 330 2.68 -17.76 8.72
N GLU A 331 2.15 -18.97 8.74
CA GLU A 331 2.79 -20.19 8.21
C GLU A 331 2.83 -20.21 6.68
N LEU A 332 2.14 -19.30 6.00
CA LEU A 332 2.36 -19.05 4.58
C LEU A 332 3.83 -18.66 4.40
N ARG A 333 4.54 -19.48 3.66
CA ARG A 333 5.97 -19.25 3.43
C ARG A 333 6.16 -17.97 2.63
N PRO A 334 7.06 -17.08 3.05
CA PRO A 334 7.47 -16.00 2.17
C PRO A 334 7.89 -16.60 0.83
N ALA A 335 7.26 -16.17 -0.25
CA ALA A 335 7.68 -16.54 -1.58
C ALA A 335 9.07 -15.92 -1.78
N GLY A 336 10.09 -16.73 -1.81
CA GLY A 336 11.38 -16.35 -2.34
C GLY A 336 11.24 -15.96 -3.82
N ARG A 337 12.32 -15.46 -4.40
CA ARG A 337 12.39 -15.29 -5.84
C ARG A 337 12.24 -16.69 -6.49
N PRO A 338 11.25 -16.90 -7.40
CA PRO A 338 11.03 -18.22 -7.98
C PRO A 338 12.16 -18.60 -8.95
N ASP A 339 12.38 -19.90 -9.14
CA ASP A 339 13.47 -20.42 -10.00
C ASP A 339 13.36 -19.95 -11.47
N PHE A 340 12.14 -19.67 -11.94
CA PHE A 340 11.90 -19.17 -13.29
C PHE A 340 12.07 -17.63 -13.42
N ALA A 341 12.37 -16.91 -12.36
CA ALA A 341 12.42 -15.45 -12.33
C ALA A 341 13.43 -14.87 -13.32
N ASP A 342 14.61 -15.49 -13.45
CA ASP A 342 15.64 -15.01 -14.39
C ASP A 342 15.16 -15.07 -15.85
N ARG A 343 14.35 -16.08 -16.20
CA ARG A 343 13.73 -16.18 -17.52
C ARG A 343 12.72 -15.04 -17.75
N ILE A 344 11.90 -14.72 -16.75
CA ILE A 344 10.95 -13.60 -16.82
C ILE A 344 11.66 -12.27 -16.98
N ASP A 345 12.71 -12.05 -16.19
CA ASP A 345 13.51 -10.81 -16.25
C ASP A 345 14.21 -10.67 -17.60
N ALA A 346 14.70 -11.76 -18.20
CA ALA A 346 15.30 -11.76 -19.54
C ALA A 346 14.27 -11.43 -20.64
N LEU A 347 13.04 -11.97 -20.55
CA LEU A 347 11.96 -11.62 -21.48
C LEU A 347 11.61 -10.14 -21.41
N LEU A 348 11.56 -9.55 -20.23
CA LEU A 348 11.32 -8.11 -20.05
C LEU A 348 12.46 -7.26 -20.59
N ALA A 349 13.70 -7.64 -20.35
CA ALA A 349 14.87 -6.91 -20.86
C ALA A 349 14.95 -6.90 -22.38
N SER A 350 14.48 -7.96 -23.05
CA SER A 350 14.48 -8.06 -24.53
C SER A 350 13.33 -7.30 -25.19
N ASN A 351 12.29 -6.90 -24.44
CA ASN A 351 11.10 -6.22 -24.94
C ASN A 351 10.86 -4.82 -24.32
N GLY A 352 11.76 -4.30 -23.49
CA GLY A 352 11.72 -2.99 -22.80
C GLY A 352 12.78 -2.04 -23.26
#